data_58a803b393c4b22a198b7e3b5a0562e8
#
_entry.id   58a803b393c4b22a198b7e3b5a0562e8
#
_cell.length_a   1.000
_cell.length_b   1.000
_cell.length_c   1.000
_cell.angle_alpha   90.00
_cell.angle_beta   90.00
_cell.angle_gamma   90.00
#
_symmetry.space_group_name_H-M   'P 1'
#
loop_
_entity.id
_entity.type
_entity.pdbx_description
1 polymer ?
#
loop_
_entity_poly.entity_id
_entity_poly.type
_entity_poly.pdbx_seq_one_letter_code
_entity_poly.pdbx_strand_id
1 'polypeptide(L)'
;MYGAFLLLKKETAMLTIRSKSISLSGDSTVNDQVVFAFQASINSNNPKEVQFSNWINDHELYKQNRKECNSDYESFQDEVYKLQDSMLLSAETL
;
A
#
# COMPACT_ATOMS: atom_id res chain seq x y z
N MET A 1 -12.47 -29.23 -26.36
CA MET A 1 -12.44 -28.56 -25.66
C MET A 1 -12.24 -27.93 -25.24
N TYR A 2 -12.34 -28.39 -25.28
CA TYR A 2 -12.23 -27.65 -24.42
C TYR A 2 -12.11 -27.09 -23.94
N GLY A 3 -12.61 -27.52 -24.41
CA GLY A 3 -12.45 -26.77 -23.61
C GLY A 3 -12.70 -26.56 -23.08
N ALA A 4 -13.07 -27.03 -23.29
CA ALA A 4 -13.26 -26.65 -22.52
C ALA A 4 -13.13 -26.59 -21.90
N PHE A 5 -13.31 -26.87 -21.81
CA PHE A 5 -13.20 -26.60 -20.90
C PHE A 5 -13.09 -25.99 -20.40
N LEU A 6 -13.39 -26.53 -20.97
CA LEU A 6 -13.29 -25.90 -20.22
C LEU A 6 -13.56 -25.25 -19.90
N LEU A 7 -14.03 -25.74 -20.12
CA LEU A 7 -14.22 -25.06 -19.50
C LEU A 7 -14.52 -24.87 -18.90
N LEU A 8 -14.87 -25.44 -19.10
CA LEU A 8 -15.05 -25.17 -18.25
C LEU A 8 -15.10 -25.00 -17.63
N LYS A 9 -15.42 -25.16 -17.62
CA LYS A 9 -15.37 -24.94 -16.76
C LYS A 9 -15.52 -24.44 -16.35
N LYS A 10 -15.78 -24.69 -16.24
CA LYS A 10 -15.84 -24.21 -15.58
C LYS A 10 -16.45 -24.14 -14.99
N GLU A 11 -17.16 -24.78 -15.06
CA GLU A 11 -17.60 -24.70 -14.29
C GLU A 11 -17.56 -24.86 -13.64
N THR A 12 -17.96 -25.21 -13.68
CA THR A 12 -17.08 -25.04 -13.02
C THR A 12 -16.46 -24.21 -11.95
N ALA A 13 -15.25 -24.28 -11.61
CA ALA A 13 -14.62 -23.50 -10.58
C ALA A 13 -14.51 -22.04 -10.99
N MET A 14 -14.82 -21.11 -10.09
CA MET A 14 -14.72 -19.67 -10.34
C MET A 14 -13.75 -19.07 -9.34
N LEU A 15 -12.93 -18.16 -9.83
CA LEU A 15 -12.04 -17.43 -8.93
C LEU A 15 -12.84 -16.52 -8.03
N THR A 16 -12.64 -16.64 -6.74
CA THR A 16 -13.27 -15.77 -5.77
C THR A 16 -12.15 -15.09 -4.98
N ILE A 17 -12.10 -13.78 -5.05
CA ILE A 17 -11.15 -13.00 -4.26
C ILE A 17 -11.89 -12.45 -3.06
N ARG A 18 -11.59 -13.01 -1.88
CA ARG A 18 -12.29 -12.62 -0.65
C ARG A 18 -11.66 -11.42 0.02
N SER A 19 -10.38 -11.27 -0.15
CA SER A 19 -9.69 -10.13 0.41
C SER A 19 -8.56 -9.72 -0.53
N LYS A 20 -8.30 -8.45 -0.55
CA LYS A 20 -7.26 -7.89 -1.39
C LYS A 20 -6.76 -6.63 -0.73
N SER A 21 -5.48 -6.41 -0.78
CA SER A 21 -4.92 -5.19 -0.25
C SER A 21 -3.86 -4.66 -1.20
N ILE A 22 -3.68 -3.36 -1.18
CA ILE A 22 -2.64 -2.68 -1.92
C ILE A 22 -1.62 -2.18 -0.91
N SER A 23 -0.37 -2.58 -1.09
CA SER A 23 0.71 -2.20 -0.19
C SER A 23 1.64 -1.22 -0.88
N LEU A 24 1.99 -0.17 -0.15
CA LEU A 24 2.97 0.79 -0.59
C LEU A 24 4.08 0.83 0.45
N SER A 25 5.29 1.07 -0.01
CA SER A 25 6.42 1.21 0.91
C SER A 25 7.29 2.36 0.44
N GLY A 26 7.98 2.97 1.39
CA GLY A 26 8.89 4.05 1.11
C GLY A 26 9.90 4.16 2.23
N ASP A 27 10.87 5.03 2.03
CA ASP A 27 11.87 5.24 3.05
C ASP A 27 12.46 6.64 2.91
N SER A 28 13.15 7.04 3.97
CA SER A 28 13.92 8.26 4.01
C SER A 28 15.38 7.87 4.12
N THR A 29 16.21 8.35 3.21
CA THR A 29 17.63 8.00 3.16
C THR A 29 18.50 9.21 3.49
N VAL A 30 19.61 8.94 4.15
CA VAL A 30 20.62 9.94 4.44
C VAL A 30 21.95 9.31 4.06
N ASN A 31 22.70 9.97 3.18
CA ASN A 31 24.00 9.45 2.72
C ASN A 31 23.89 8.03 2.17
N ASP A 32 22.85 7.79 1.34
CA ASP A 32 22.57 6.50 0.70
C ASP A 32 22.25 5.38 1.68
N GLN A 33 21.91 5.73 2.92
CA GLN A 33 21.53 4.75 3.94
C GLN A 33 20.06 4.97 4.30
N VAL A 34 19.31 3.86 4.35
CA VAL A 34 17.91 3.91 4.78
C VAL A 34 17.89 4.15 6.29
N VAL A 35 17.34 5.29 6.69
CA VAL A 35 17.29 5.71 8.08
C VAL A 35 15.92 5.47 8.69
N PHE A 36 14.87 5.75 7.94
CA PHE A 36 13.50 5.65 8.39
C PHE A 36 12.70 5.00 7.28
N ALA A 37 12.03 3.91 7.59
CA ALA A 37 11.25 3.19 6.60
C ALA A 37 9.77 3.20 7.00
N PHE A 38 8.90 3.13 6.01
CA PHE A 38 7.46 3.18 6.27
C PHE A 38 6.72 2.36 5.23
N GLN A 39 5.54 1.95 5.60
CA GLN A 39 4.70 1.10 4.78
C GLN A 39 3.25 1.44 5.04
N ALA A 40 2.43 1.27 4.03
CA ALA A 40 0.99 1.44 4.16
C ALA A 40 0.27 0.31 3.46
N SER A 41 -0.91 0.00 3.95
CA SER A 41 -1.76 -1.02 3.34
C SER A 41 -3.17 -0.48 3.27
N ILE A 42 -3.78 -0.58 2.09
CA ILE A 42 -5.17 -0.18 1.88
C ILE A 42 -5.97 -1.43 1.55
N ASN A 43 -7.03 -1.66 2.32
CA ASN A 43 -7.93 -2.77 2.08
C ASN A 43 -8.82 -2.46 0.88
N SER A 44 -8.69 -3.22 -0.21
CA SER A 44 -9.45 -2.96 -1.42
C SER A 44 -10.95 -3.22 -1.25
N ASN A 45 -11.29 -4.10 -0.32
CA ASN A 45 -12.70 -4.38 -0.03
C ASN A 45 -13.34 -3.28 0.82
N ASN A 46 -12.50 -2.54 1.54
CA ASN A 46 -12.94 -1.42 2.34
C ASN A 46 -11.86 -0.34 2.30
N PRO A 47 -11.85 0.49 1.23
CA PRO A 47 -10.78 1.49 1.08
C PRO A 47 -10.74 2.56 2.16
N LYS A 48 -11.74 2.61 3.03
CA LYS A 48 -11.69 3.51 4.19
C LYS A 48 -10.66 3.06 5.22
N GLU A 49 -10.28 1.79 5.17
CA GLU A 49 -9.29 1.23 6.09
C GLU A 49 -7.89 1.36 5.49
N VAL A 50 -7.07 2.14 6.13
CA VAL A 50 -5.66 2.29 5.78
C VAL A 50 -4.85 2.05 7.04
N GLN A 51 -3.82 1.24 6.92
CA GLN A 51 -2.92 0.97 8.03
C GLN A 51 -1.53 1.47 7.66
N PHE A 52 -0.92 2.19 8.58
CA PHE A 52 0.43 2.70 8.42
C PHE A 52 1.34 2.05 9.43
N SER A 53 2.55 1.74 9.01
CA SER A 53 3.60 1.33 9.93
C SER A 53 4.90 2.01 9.54
N ASN A 54 5.76 2.18 10.50
CA ASN A 54 7.05 2.80 10.28
C ASN A 54 8.04 2.26 11.30
N TRP A 55 9.33 2.36 10.97
CA TRP A 55 10.38 1.97 11.88
C TRP A 55 11.65 2.74 11.55
N ILE A 56 12.47 2.91 12.57
CA ILE A 56 13.73 3.64 12.45
C ILE A 56 14.86 2.62 12.39
N ASN A 57 15.62 2.66 11.30
CA ASN A 57 16.76 1.75 11.11
C ASN A 57 18.04 2.28 11.78
N ASP A 58 18.18 3.60 11.84
CA ASP A 58 19.36 4.22 12.45
C ASP A 58 18.89 5.40 13.29
N HIS A 59 18.83 5.20 14.60
CA HIS A 59 18.30 6.21 15.51
C HIS A 59 19.16 7.47 15.58
N GLU A 60 20.47 7.32 15.43
CA GLU A 60 21.38 8.47 15.47
C GLU A 60 21.14 9.38 14.26
N LEU A 61 21.15 8.81 13.08
CA LEU A 61 20.90 9.57 11.87
C LEU A 61 19.47 10.12 11.82
N TYR A 62 18.50 9.36 12.32
CA TYR A 62 17.15 9.85 12.41
C TYR A 62 17.06 11.08 13.31
N LYS A 63 17.70 11.01 14.47
CA LYS A 63 17.71 12.11 15.42
C LYS A 63 18.29 13.37 14.81
N GLN A 64 19.39 13.22 14.05
CA GLN A 64 20.05 14.35 13.40
C GLN A 64 19.25 14.92 12.24
N ASN A 65 18.39 14.10 11.63
CA ASN A 65 17.64 14.49 10.43
C ASN A 65 16.14 14.32 10.63
N ARG A 66 15.66 14.47 11.85
CA ARG A 66 14.28 14.19 12.21
C ARG A 66 13.27 14.97 11.36
N LYS A 67 13.55 16.23 11.12
CA LYS A 67 12.63 17.09 10.37
C LYS A 67 12.46 16.57 8.94
N GLU A 68 13.59 16.24 8.30
CA GLU A 68 13.57 15.75 6.93
C GLU A 68 12.91 14.37 6.84
N CYS A 69 13.21 13.49 7.78
CA CYS A 69 12.62 12.16 7.82
C CYS A 69 11.12 12.22 8.02
N ASN A 70 10.66 13.08 8.91
CA ASN A 70 9.23 13.24 9.16
C ASN A 70 8.53 13.88 7.96
N SER A 71 9.20 14.80 7.28
CA SER A 71 8.66 15.40 6.06
C SER A 71 8.49 14.35 4.97
N ASP A 72 9.46 13.45 4.84
CA ASP A 72 9.37 12.34 3.89
C ASP A 72 8.19 11.43 4.20
N TYR A 73 7.96 11.16 5.48
CA TYR A 73 6.84 10.33 5.90
C TYR A 73 5.51 11.03 5.59
N GLU A 74 5.41 12.32 5.82
CA GLU A 74 4.20 13.08 5.50
C GLU A 74 3.91 13.03 4.00
N SER A 75 4.94 13.16 3.18
CA SER A 75 4.78 13.06 1.73
C SER A 75 4.29 11.68 1.33
N PHE A 76 4.81 10.64 1.98
CA PHE A 76 4.37 9.28 1.76
C PHE A 76 2.89 9.13 2.12
N GLN A 77 2.48 9.64 3.28
CA GLN A 77 1.09 9.59 3.70
C GLN A 77 0.17 10.29 2.71
N ASP A 78 0.61 11.44 2.19
CA ASP A 78 -0.17 12.18 1.21
C ASP A 78 -0.39 11.34 -0.06
N GLU A 79 0.63 10.63 -0.51
CA GLU A 79 0.50 9.78 -1.68
C GLU A 79 -0.44 8.61 -1.42
N VAL A 80 -0.39 8.05 -0.21
CA VAL A 80 -1.31 6.98 0.18
C VAL A 80 -2.74 7.49 0.21
N TYR A 81 -2.97 8.67 0.76
CA TYR A 81 -4.31 9.25 0.82
C TYR A 81 -4.86 9.57 -0.58
N LYS A 82 -4.00 10.02 -1.49
CA LYS A 82 -4.42 10.22 -2.88
C LYS A 82 -4.90 8.93 -3.52
N LEU A 83 -4.18 7.85 -3.28
CA LEU A 83 -4.58 6.56 -3.80
C LEU A 83 -5.88 6.08 -3.16
N GLN A 84 -6.00 6.27 -1.85
CA GLN A 84 -7.22 5.93 -1.13
C GLN A 84 -8.42 6.69 -1.70
N ASP A 85 -8.27 7.99 -1.91
CA ASP A 85 -9.34 8.82 -2.47
C ASP A 85 -9.74 8.33 -3.85
N SER A 86 -8.78 7.93 -4.67
CA SER A 86 -9.04 7.39 -5.98
C SER A 86 -9.84 6.08 -5.91
N MET A 87 -9.49 5.23 -4.94
CA MET A 87 -10.19 3.97 -4.75
C MET A 87 -11.62 4.18 -4.26
N LEU A 88 -11.81 5.14 -3.35
CA LEU A 88 -13.14 5.47 -2.84
C LEU A 88 -14.01 6.07 -3.94
N LEU A 89 -13.44 6.91 -4.78
CA LEU A 89 -14.17 7.51 -5.88
C LEU A 89 -14.61 6.44 -6.89
N SER A 90 -13.73 5.50 -7.19
CA SER A 90 -14.06 4.39 -8.09
C SER A 90 -15.20 3.54 -7.52
N ALA A 91 -15.19 3.29 -6.22
CA ALA A 91 -16.23 2.52 -5.56
C ALA A 91 -17.58 3.23 -5.63
N GLU A 92 -17.57 4.56 -5.53
CA GLU A 92 -18.78 5.34 -5.58
C GLU A 92 -19.40 5.39 -6.97
N THR A 93 -18.59 5.26 -8.01
CA THR A 93 -19.09 5.32 -9.39
C THR A 93 -19.60 3.98 -9.88
N LEU A 94 -19.37 2.94 -9.14
CA LEU A 94 -19.88 1.61 -9.51
C LEU A 94 -21.27 1.41 -8.95
#